data_d010f4d3fdf6ee4ea558d735f82b52fb
#
_entry.id   d010f4d3fdf6ee4ea558d735f82b52fb
#
_cell.length_a   1.000
_cell.length_b   1.000
_cell.length_c   1.000
_cell.angle_alpha   90.00
_cell.angle_beta   90.00
_cell.angle_gamma   90.00
#
_symmetry.space_group_name_H-M   'P 1'
#
loop_
_entity.id
_entity.type
_entity.pdbx_description
1 polymer ?
#
loop_
_entity_poly.entity_id
_entity_poly.type
_entity_poly.pdbx_seq_one_letter_code
_entity_poly.pdbx_strand_id
1 'polypeptide(L)'
;AIYPYLPGSNSDVFRGVSVLLGAMLTLGSSGVVNQLMSGLVLVYSRALRVGDYVVIGQDEGVVQEVGTLATKLVTMRNEEITIPNAVLMSSPIKNYSRKADESGTLAATKVGVGYDTPWRQVHALLLDAASRTHGLRRAPAPVVLQRALGDFYVEYELLVYLDKPIERIPML
;
A
#
# COMPACT_ATOMS: atom_id res chain seq x y z
N ALA A 1 -18.64 37.04 22.90
CA ALA A 1 -19.75 37.03 21.95
C ALA A 1 -20.05 38.46 21.50
N ILE A 2 -19.66 38.84 20.28
CA ILE A 2 -19.74 40.19 19.68
C ILE A 2 -21.13 40.40 19.01
N TYR A 3 -21.90 39.33 18.78
CA TYR A 3 -23.15 39.31 18.01
C TYR A 3 -24.17 40.39 18.43
N PRO A 4 -24.45 40.68 19.73
CA PRO A 4 -25.43 41.68 20.13
C PRO A 4 -25.06 43.12 19.79
N TYR A 5 -23.78 43.39 19.48
CA TYR A 5 -23.28 44.75 19.23
C TYR A 5 -23.16 45.08 17.73
N LEU A 6 -23.51 44.16 16.84
CA LEU A 6 -23.50 44.41 15.41
C LEU A 6 -24.78 45.13 14.98
N PRO A 7 -24.73 46.34 14.38
CA PRO A 7 -25.90 47.03 13.88
C PRO A 7 -26.55 46.18 12.78
N GLY A 8 -27.89 45.95 12.89
CA GLY A 8 -28.65 45.13 11.94
C GLY A 8 -28.64 43.64 12.19
N SER A 9 -27.99 43.15 13.27
CA SER A 9 -27.91 41.70 13.58
C SER A 9 -29.29 41.01 13.74
N ASN A 10 -30.34 41.79 14.05
CA ASN A 10 -31.70 41.28 14.18
C ASN A 10 -32.52 41.33 12.88
N SER A 11 -31.96 41.85 11.79
CA SER A 11 -32.66 41.87 10.51
C SER A 11 -32.75 40.47 9.88
N ASP A 12 -33.87 40.17 9.22
CA ASP A 12 -34.04 38.89 8.54
C ASP A 12 -33.05 38.71 7.40
N VAL A 13 -32.64 39.81 6.77
CA VAL A 13 -31.57 39.79 5.75
C VAL A 13 -30.24 39.35 6.34
N PHE A 14 -29.84 39.89 7.50
CA PHE A 14 -28.60 39.51 8.16
C PHE A 14 -28.60 38.02 8.58
N ARG A 15 -29.77 37.56 9.10
CA ARG A 15 -29.93 36.13 9.44
C ARG A 15 -29.83 35.25 8.20
N GLY A 16 -30.49 35.60 7.10
CA GLY A 16 -30.45 34.87 5.86
C GLY A 16 -29.04 34.76 5.27
N VAL A 17 -28.32 35.89 5.22
CA VAL A 17 -26.91 35.93 4.76
C VAL A 17 -26.01 35.10 5.67
N SER A 18 -26.21 35.20 6.99
CA SER A 18 -25.38 34.41 7.94
C SER A 18 -25.59 32.91 7.79
N VAL A 19 -26.82 32.45 7.60
CA VAL A 19 -27.16 31.04 7.34
C VAL A 19 -26.56 30.60 6.02
N LEU A 20 -26.66 31.40 4.95
CA LEU A 20 -26.10 31.09 3.65
C LEU A 20 -24.57 30.98 3.71
N LEU A 21 -23.92 31.95 4.34
CA LEU A 21 -22.45 31.92 4.52
C LEU A 21 -22.02 30.72 5.37
N GLY A 22 -22.75 30.43 6.46
CA GLY A 22 -22.51 29.25 7.29
C GLY A 22 -22.64 27.95 6.49
N ALA A 23 -23.67 27.83 5.67
CA ALA A 23 -23.84 26.66 4.79
C ALA A 23 -22.70 26.54 3.76
N MET A 24 -22.32 27.65 3.10
CA MET A 24 -21.23 27.68 2.15
C MET A 24 -19.89 27.27 2.79
N LEU A 25 -19.60 27.79 3.98
CA LEU A 25 -18.37 27.44 4.72
C LEU A 25 -18.38 25.96 5.13
N THR A 26 -19.53 25.46 5.60
CA THR A 26 -19.67 24.05 6.00
C THR A 26 -19.46 23.10 4.82
N LEU A 27 -20.10 23.37 3.68
CA LEU A 27 -19.95 22.56 2.46
C LEU A 27 -18.56 22.69 1.87
N GLY A 28 -17.97 23.90 1.87
CA GLY A 28 -16.62 24.14 1.34
C GLY A 28 -15.51 23.52 2.19
N SER A 29 -15.71 23.38 3.50
CA SER A 29 -14.70 22.80 4.40
C SER A 29 -14.77 21.27 4.53
N SER A 30 -15.79 20.63 3.99
CA SER A 30 -16.01 19.19 4.14
C SER A 30 -14.82 18.34 3.66
N GLY A 31 -14.15 18.75 2.58
CA GLY A 31 -12.95 18.08 2.07
C GLY A 31 -11.79 18.11 3.06
N VAL A 32 -11.53 19.26 3.67
CA VAL A 32 -10.44 19.42 4.65
C VAL A 32 -10.73 18.61 5.92
N VAL A 33 -11.97 18.66 6.42
CA VAL A 33 -12.40 17.87 7.58
C VAL A 33 -12.24 16.38 7.30
N ASN A 34 -12.62 15.91 6.12
CA ASN A 34 -12.46 14.51 5.73
C ASN A 34 -10.98 14.10 5.70
N GLN A 35 -10.08 14.94 5.17
CA GLN A 35 -8.63 14.67 5.18
C GLN A 35 -8.09 14.56 6.61
N LEU A 36 -8.45 15.49 7.49
CA LEU A 36 -8.03 15.49 8.90
C LEU A 36 -8.52 14.23 9.63
N MET A 37 -9.80 13.88 9.46
CA MET A 37 -10.39 12.69 10.09
C MET A 37 -9.74 11.41 9.56
N SER A 38 -9.47 11.34 8.26
CA SER A 38 -8.78 10.21 7.64
C SER A 38 -7.36 10.06 8.18
N GLY A 39 -6.63 11.17 8.32
CA GLY A 39 -5.29 11.17 8.92
C GLY A 39 -5.32 10.69 10.37
N LEU A 40 -6.27 11.17 11.17
CA LEU A 40 -6.44 10.73 12.56
C LEU A 40 -6.70 9.23 12.65
N VAL A 41 -7.59 8.71 11.82
CA VAL A 41 -7.91 7.28 11.77
C VAL A 41 -6.69 6.46 11.36
N LEU A 42 -5.91 6.89 10.36
CA LEU A 42 -4.69 6.19 9.92
C LEU A 42 -3.66 6.10 11.05
N VAL A 43 -3.40 7.20 11.75
CA VAL A 43 -2.46 7.25 12.88
C VAL A 43 -2.96 6.36 14.03
N TYR A 44 -4.25 6.47 14.38
CA TYR A 44 -4.82 5.74 15.53
C TYR A 44 -4.94 4.24 15.27
N SER A 45 -5.32 3.83 14.05
CA SER A 45 -5.41 2.43 13.65
C SER A 45 -4.06 1.75 13.46
N ARG A 46 -2.97 2.54 13.38
CA ARG A 46 -1.63 2.07 13.04
C ARG A 46 -1.62 1.22 11.77
N ALA A 47 -2.47 1.58 10.81
CA ALA A 47 -2.58 0.87 9.53
C ALA A 47 -1.28 0.95 8.74
N LEU A 48 -0.58 2.08 8.84
CA LEU A 48 0.72 2.36 8.23
C LEU A 48 1.70 2.84 9.30
N ARG A 49 2.97 2.46 9.13
CA ARG A 49 4.10 2.94 9.93
C ARG A 49 5.19 3.43 8.99
N VAL A 50 5.96 4.40 9.44
CA VAL A 50 7.18 4.83 8.75
C VAL A 50 8.12 3.62 8.61
N GLY A 51 8.64 3.39 7.42
CA GLY A 51 9.46 2.23 7.08
C GLY A 51 8.67 1.03 6.51
N ASP A 52 7.33 1.03 6.57
CA ASP A 52 6.54 -0.05 5.95
C ASP A 52 6.68 -0.01 4.42
N TYR A 53 6.89 -1.18 3.83
CA TYR A 53 6.83 -1.40 2.40
C TYR A 53 5.39 -1.74 2.00
N VAL A 54 4.79 -0.90 1.17
CA VAL A 54 3.35 -0.97 0.86
C VAL A 54 3.06 -0.80 -0.61
N VAL A 55 1.92 -1.35 -1.05
CA VAL A 55 1.31 -1.10 -2.34
C VAL A 55 -0.08 -0.52 -2.11
N ILE A 56 -0.33 0.64 -2.71
CA ILE A 56 -1.57 1.40 -2.61
C ILE A 56 -2.07 1.69 -4.02
N GLY A 57 -3.11 0.96 -4.45
CA GLY A 57 -3.53 1.03 -5.85
C GLY A 57 -2.44 0.51 -6.79
N GLN A 58 -1.84 1.40 -7.58
CA GLN A 58 -0.73 1.11 -8.49
C GLN A 58 0.64 1.60 -7.95
N ASP A 59 0.63 2.36 -6.88
CA ASP A 59 1.83 2.94 -6.29
C ASP A 59 2.46 1.98 -5.28
N GLU A 60 3.75 1.73 -5.44
CA GLU A 60 4.54 0.82 -4.59
C GLU A 60 5.74 1.56 -4.02
N GLY A 61 5.95 1.46 -2.71
CA GLY A 61 7.06 2.15 -2.07
C GLY A 61 7.14 1.95 -0.56
N VAL A 62 8.12 2.63 0.03
CA VAL A 62 8.33 2.68 1.48
C VAL A 62 7.66 3.92 2.05
N VAL A 63 6.91 3.77 3.11
CA VAL A 63 6.30 4.88 3.84
C VAL A 63 7.40 5.73 4.49
N GLN A 64 7.56 6.97 4.04
CA GLN A 64 8.51 7.92 4.58
C GLN A 64 7.90 8.74 5.72
N GLU A 65 6.65 9.15 5.55
CA GLU A 65 5.95 10.00 6.50
C GLU A 65 4.45 9.71 6.50
N VAL A 66 3.84 9.66 7.67
CA VAL A 66 2.39 9.62 7.86
C VAL A 66 1.97 10.95 8.46
N GLY A 67 1.61 11.90 7.60
CA GLY A 67 1.19 13.24 8.00
C GLY A 67 -0.31 13.31 8.33
N THR A 68 -0.74 14.48 8.82
CA THR A 68 -2.14 14.72 9.21
C THR A 68 -3.10 14.76 8.00
N LEU A 69 -2.64 15.30 6.87
CA LEU A 69 -3.46 15.46 5.65
C LEU A 69 -3.09 14.48 4.55
N ALA A 70 -1.83 14.09 4.48
CA ALA A 70 -1.29 13.23 3.44
C ALA A 70 -0.18 12.33 4.00
N THR A 71 0.02 11.21 3.35
CA THR A 71 1.10 10.26 3.61
C THR A 71 2.08 10.28 2.43
N LYS A 72 3.37 10.23 2.71
CA LYS A 72 4.43 10.23 1.71
C LYS A 72 5.04 8.84 1.58
N LEU A 73 5.18 8.40 0.34
CA LEU A 73 5.89 7.18 -0.03
C LEU A 73 7.13 7.53 -0.85
N VAL A 74 8.17 6.75 -0.72
CA VAL A 74 9.32 6.78 -1.62
C VAL A 74 9.37 5.48 -2.41
N THR A 75 9.34 5.61 -3.73
CA THR A 75 9.45 4.46 -4.64
C THR A 75 10.89 3.96 -4.72
N MET A 76 11.08 2.76 -5.29
CA MET A 76 12.42 2.22 -5.56
C MET A 76 13.22 3.05 -6.59
N ARG A 77 12.56 3.92 -7.35
CA ARG A 77 13.20 4.87 -8.27
C ARG A 77 13.59 6.19 -7.59
N ASN A 78 13.44 6.27 -6.26
CA ASN A 78 13.68 7.46 -5.45
C ASN A 78 12.74 8.64 -5.80
N GLU A 79 11.49 8.31 -6.18
CA GLU A 79 10.44 9.29 -6.42
C GLU A 79 9.58 9.42 -5.17
N GLU A 80 9.24 10.65 -4.75
CA GLU A 80 8.31 10.89 -3.66
C GLU A 80 6.88 10.95 -4.20
N ILE A 81 6.00 10.10 -3.67
CA ILE A 81 4.57 10.10 -3.95
C ILE A 81 3.84 10.60 -2.71
N THR A 82 3.07 11.67 -2.86
CA THR A 82 2.23 12.21 -1.79
C THR A 82 0.78 11.81 -2.02
N ILE A 83 0.23 11.00 -1.13
CA ILE A 83 -1.14 10.49 -1.21
C ILE A 83 -2.01 11.13 -0.13
N PRO A 84 -3.09 11.83 -0.50
CA PRO A 84 -4.06 12.35 0.46
C PRO A 84 -4.65 11.25 1.34
N ASN A 85 -4.77 11.50 2.65
CA ASN A 85 -5.24 10.47 3.58
C ASN A 85 -6.66 9.96 3.30
N ALA A 86 -7.54 10.81 2.74
CA ALA A 86 -8.87 10.38 2.32
C ALA A 86 -8.82 9.34 1.17
N VAL A 87 -7.83 9.44 0.27
CA VAL A 87 -7.61 8.44 -0.79
C VAL A 87 -7.13 7.13 -0.20
N LEU A 88 -6.21 7.18 0.76
CA LEU A 88 -5.73 6.00 1.48
C LEU A 88 -6.86 5.24 2.17
N MET A 89 -7.77 5.96 2.83
CA MET A 89 -8.90 5.35 3.54
C MET A 89 -9.92 4.67 2.62
N SER A 90 -9.98 5.09 1.36
CA SER A 90 -10.87 4.51 0.35
C SER A 90 -10.20 3.46 -0.54
N SER A 91 -8.90 3.25 -0.40
CA SER A 91 -8.12 2.33 -1.23
C SER A 91 -7.68 1.09 -0.45
N PRO A 92 -7.62 -0.08 -1.08
CA PRO A 92 -7.01 -1.25 -0.46
C PRO A 92 -5.50 -1.04 -0.31
N ILE A 93 -4.98 -1.27 0.88
CA ILE A 93 -3.55 -1.16 1.19
C ILE A 93 -2.98 -2.56 1.39
N LYS A 94 -1.99 -2.95 0.58
CA LYS A 94 -1.21 -4.16 0.79
C LYS A 94 0.07 -3.79 1.56
N ASN A 95 0.17 -4.19 2.81
CA ASN A 95 1.35 -3.96 3.64
C ASN A 95 2.17 -5.24 3.73
N TYR A 96 3.36 -5.24 3.14
CA TYR A 96 4.26 -6.39 3.12
C TYR A 96 5.14 -6.48 4.36
N SER A 97 5.37 -5.35 5.07
CA SER A 97 6.20 -5.32 6.27
C SER A 97 5.49 -5.87 7.50
N ARG A 98 4.18 -5.71 7.58
CA ARG A 98 3.41 -6.00 8.81
C ARG A 98 3.51 -7.45 9.29
N LYS A 99 3.63 -8.40 8.37
CA LYS A 99 3.79 -9.83 8.68
C LYS A 99 5.19 -10.35 8.39
N ALA A 100 6.10 -9.49 7.89
CA ALA A 100 7.43 -9.91 7.49
C ALA A 100 8.26 -10.46 8.67
N ASP A 101 8.11 -9.85 9.85
CA ASP A 101 8.83 -10.26 11.05
C ASP A 101 8.46 -11.69 11.49
N GLU A 102 7.19 -12.08 11.32
CA GLU A 102 6.68 -13.39 11.75
C GLU A 102 6.96 -14.47 10.70
N SER A 103 6.51 -14.27 9.47
CA SER A 103 6.49 -15.30 8.42
C SER A 103 7.33 -14.97 7.18
N GLY A 104 8.00 -13.83 7.15
CA GLY A 104 8.67 -13.32 5.95
C GLY A 104 7.68 -12.73 4.93
N THR A 105 8.23 -12.12 3.91
CA THR A 105 7.45 -11.62 2.77
C THR A 105 7.53 -12.60 1.61
N LEU A 106 6.38 -13.02 1.10
CA LEU A 106 6.31 -13.93 -0.04
C LEU A 106 6.71 -13.18 -1.33
N ALA A 107 7.70 -13.70 -2.03
CA ALA A 107 8.03 -13.36 -3.40
C ALA A 107 7.69 -14.55 -4.32
N ALA A 108 7.24 -14.24 -5.53
CA ALA A 108 6.89 -15.23 -6.53
C ALA A 108 7.60 -14.86 -7.83
N THR A 109 8.28 -15.81 -8.44
CA THR A 109 8.85 -15.66 -9.78
C THR A 109 8.33 -16.74 -10.70
N LYS A 110 8.09 -16.39 -11.97
CA LYS A 110 7.52 -17.29 -12.97
C LYS A 110 8.55 -17.64 -14.02
N VAL A 111 8.58 -18.90 -14.41
CA VAL A 111 9.43 -19.39 -15.49
C VAL A 111 8.63 -20.30 -16.40
N GLY A 112 8.81 -20.14 -17.72
CA GLY A 112 8.28 -21.05 -18.73
C GLY A 112 9.34 -22.07 -19.11
N VAL A 113 9.03 -23.36 -19.01
CA VAL A 113 9.93 -24.46 -19.40
C VAL A 113 9.26 -25.35 -20.44
N GLY A 114 9.96 -25.64 -21.53
CA GLY A 114 9.46 -26.49 -22.59
C GLY A 114 9.06 -27.90 -22.12
N TYR A 115 8.17 -28.55 -22.85
CA TYR A 115 7.62 -29.85 -22.50
C TYR A 115 8.67 -31.01 -22.52
N ASP A 116 9.82 -30.77 -23.15
CA ASP A 116 10.90 -31.78 -23.24
C ASP A 116 11.58 -32.04 -21.89
N THR A 117 11.40 -31.13 -20.91
CA THR A 117 12.02 -31.25 -19.58
C THR A 117 11.06 -31.89 -18.58
N PRO A 118 11.43 -33.04 -17.95
CA PRO A 118 10.58 -33.66 -16.95
C PRO A 118 10.29 -32.72 -15.77
N TRP A 119 9.05 -32.63 -15.33
CA TRP A 119 8.62 -31.72 -14.26
C TRP A 119 9.41 -31.90 -12.95
N ARG A 120 9.81 -33.15 -12.62
CA ARG A 120 10.61 -33.44 -11.43
C ARG A 120 11.98 -32.77 -11.49
N GLN A 121 12.59 -32.71 -12.68
CA GLN A 121 13.86 -32.05 -12.91
C GLN A 121 13.70 -30.53 -12.77
N VAL A 122 12.62 -29.95 -13.32
CA VAL A 122 12.32 -28.51 -13.17
C VAL A 122 12.15 -28.13 -11.69
N HIS A 123 11.39 -28.93 -10.94
CA HIS A 123 11.21 -28.70 -9.50
C HIS A 123 12.56 -28.76 -8.76
N ALA A 124 13.39 -29.75 -9.02
CA ALA A 124 14.69 -29.89 -8.38
C ALA A 124 15.61 -28.70 -8.69
N LEU A 125 15.65 -28.24 -9.95
CA LEU A 125 16.44 -27.08 -10.36
C LEU A 125 15.97 -25.79 -9.70
N LEU A 126 14.67 -25.55 -9.63
CA LEU A 126 14.12 -24.34 -9.02
C LEU A 126 14.35 -24.32 -7.50
N LEU A 127 14.19 -25.45 -6.82
CA LEU A 127 14.47 -25.56 -5.39
C LEU A 127 15.97 -25.43 -5.09
N ASP A 128 16.86 -26.00 -5.95
CA ASP A 128 18.30 -25.83 -5.83
C ASP A 128 18.70 -24.36 -6.04
N ALA A 129 18.15 -23.69 -7.05
CA ALA A 129 18.36 -22.25 -7.27
C ALA A 129 17.95 -21.42 -6.05
N ALA A 130 16.77 -21.70 -5.47
CA ALA A 130 16.32 -21.05 -4.25
C ALA A 130 17.28 -21.28 -3.08
N SER A 131 17.83 -22.50 -2.93
CA SER A 131 18.74 -22.83 -1.84
C SER A 131 20.08 -22.07 -1.91
N ARG A 132 20.52 -21.71 -3.11
CA ARG A 132 21.75 -20.96 -3.38
C ARG A 132 21.58 -19.44 -3.35
N THR A 133 20.35 -18.96 -3.43
CA THR A 133 20.06 -17.52 -3.44
C THR A 133 20.15 -16.95 -2.02
N HIS A 134 20.97 -15.91 -1.86
CA HIS A 134 21.11 -15.21 -0.57
C HIS A 134 19.86 -14.35 -0.28
N GLY A 135 19.55 -14.16 0.99
CA GLY A 135 18.41 -13.32 1.42
C GLY A 135 17.06 -14.06 1.45
N LEU A 136 17.04 -15.35 1.06
CA LEU A 136 15.83 -16.17 1.16
C LEU A 136 15.77 -16.88 2.52
N ARG A 137 14.58 -16.91 3.13
CA ARG A 137 14.29 -17.72 4.31
C ARG A 137 14.28 -19.20 3.95
N ARG A 138 14.82 -20.01 4.84
CA ARG A 138 14.74 -21.48 4.73
C ARG A 138 13.44 -22.05 5.28
N ALA A 139 12.77 -21.29 6.15
CA ALA A 139 11.49 -21.63 6.72
C ALA A 139 10.56 -20.41 6.66
N PRO A 140 9.34 -20.52 6.07
CA PRO A 140 8.81 -21.71 5.39
C PRO A 140 9.64 -22.11 4.16
N ALA A 141 9.63 -23.41 3.82
CA ALA A 141 10.38 -23.93 2.67
C ALA A 141 9.86 -23.34 1.34
N PRO A 142 10.73 -23.12 0.35
CA PRO A 142 10.32 -22.75 -1.00
C PRO A 142 9.34 -23.77 -1.60
N VAL A 143 8.39 -23.28 -2.39
CA VAL A 143 7.38 -24.12 -3.05
C VAL A 143 7.38 -23.83 -4.54
N VAL A 144 7.38 -24.90 -5.36
CA VAL A 144 7.25 -24.83 -6.81
C VAL A 144 5.84 -25.27 -7.20
N LEU A 145 5.13 -24.43 -7.95
CA LEU A 145 3.80 -24.67 -8.45
C LEU A 145 3.81 -24.76 -9.98
N GLN A 146 3.05 -25.68 -10.56
CA GLN A 146 2.70 -25.65 -11.98
C GLN A 146 1.43 -24.80 -12.11
N ARG A 147 1.50 -23.69 -12.86
CA ARG A 147 0.41 -22.72 -12.94
C ARG A 147 -0.45 -22.88 -14.18
N ALA A 148 0.19 -23.11 -15.32
CA ALA A 148 -0.50 -23.22 -16.58
C ALA A 148 0.28 -24.11 -17.57
N LEU A 149 -0.46 -24.71 -18.47
CA LEU A 149 0.05 -25.37 -19.65
C LEU A 149 -0.15 -24.42 -20.84
N GLY A 150 0.92 -23.87 -21.36
CA GLY A 150 0.91 -23.02 -22.54
C GLY A 150 1.09 -23.84 -23.82
N ASP A 151 1.00 -23.20 -24.99
CA ASP A 151 1.13 -23.87 -26.28
C ASP A 151 2.50 -24.55 -26.46
N PHE A 152 3.56 -23.95 -25.91
CA PHE A 152 4.94 -24.41 -26.10
C PHE A 152 5.71 -24.63 -24.79
N TYR A 153 5.12 -24.33 -23.63
CA TYR A 153 5.78 -24.41 -22.34
C TYR A 153 4.79 -24.67 -21.20
N VAL A 154 5.32 -25.16 -20.10
CA VAL A 154 4.64 -25.21 -18.80
C VAL A 154 5.08 -24.02 -17.97
N GLU A 155 4.14 -23.22 -17.46
CA GLU A 155 4.44 -22.13 -16.53
C GLU A 155 4.60 -22.69 -15.12
N TYR A 156 5.78 -22.51 -14.56
CA TYR A 156 6.09 -22.80 -13.17
C TYR A 156 6.18 -21.49 -12.38
N GLU A 157 5.74 -21.51 -11.14
CA GLU A 157 5.88 -20.41 -10.20
C GLU A 157 6.65 -20.92 -8.98
N LEU A 158 7.80 -20.29 -8.72
CA LEU A 158 8.60 -20.51 -7.51
C LEU A 158 8.18 -19.48 -6.47
N LEU A 159 7.71 -19.96 -5.31
CA LEU A 159 7.35 -19.17 -4.15
C LEU A 159 8.46 -19.26 -3.13
N VAL A 160 8.99 -18.10 -2.71
CA VAL A 160 10.07 -17.98 -1.73
C VAL A 160 9.72 -16.93 -0.68
N TYR A 161 10.31 -17.05 0.50
CA TYR A 161 10.11 -16.07 1.57
C TYR A 161 11.38 -15.25 1.78
N LEU A 162 11.21 -13.92 1.89
CA LEU A 162 12.27 -12.93 2.11
C LEU A 162 12.22 -12.43 3.54
N ASP A 163 13.39 -12.12 4.10
CA ASP A 163 13.48 -11.46 5.40
C ASP A 163 13.04 -10.00 5.32
N LYS A 164 13.44 -9.32 4.24
CA LYS A 164 13.15 -7.90 4.05
C LYS A 164 12.20 -7.68 2.88
N PRO A 165 11.02 -7.07 3.13
CA PRO A 165 10.04 -6.81 2.08
C PRO A 165 10.56 -6.01 0.89
N ILE A 166 11.49 -5.08 1.13
CA ILE A 166 12.08 -4.21 0.11
C ILE A 166 12.95 -4.99 -0.90
N GLU A 167 13.47 -6.15 -0.53
CA GLU A 167 14.29 -7.00 -1.40
C GLU A 167 13.46 -7.80 -2.41
N ARG A 168 12.14 -7.70 -2.34
CA ARG A 168 11.22 -8.41 -3.24
C ARG A 168 11.40 -8.00 -4.71
N ILE A 169 11.63 -6.72 -4.99
CA ILE A 169 11.75 -6.19 -6.35
C ILE A 169 13.04 -6.62 -7.07
N PRO A 170 14.25 -6.53 -6.46
CA PRO A 170 15.48 -6.96 -7.13
C PRO A 170 15.55 -8.46 -7.40
N MET A 171 14.69 -9.26 -6.76
CA MET A 171 14.67 -10.73 -6.90
C MET A 171 13.61 -11.26 -7.88
N LEU A 172 12.78 -10.38 -8.44
CA LEU A 172 11.80 -10.68 -9.51
C LEU A 172 12.36 -10.36 -10.88
#